data_fa2afee47cb14dd7cbd6cdbc3352e39e
#
_entry.id   fa2afee47cb14dd7cbd6cdbc3352e39e
#
_cell.length_a   1.000
_cell.length_b   1.000
_cell.length_c   1.000
_cell.angle_alpha   90.00
_cell.angle_beta   90.00
_cell.angle_gamma   90.00
#
_symmetry.space_group_name_H-M   'P 1'
#
loop_
_entity.id
_entity.type
_entity.pdbx_description
1 polymer ?
#
loop_
_entity_poly.entity_id
_entity_poly.type
_entity_poly.pdbx_seq_one_letter_code
_entity_poly.pdbx_strand_id
1 'polypeptide(L)'
;MKVVFITPVTPYKENIGGPSGHPYHLMKERPEGMEIVIYSYNQNGFTTERIAEVEKELDVRIHLLQKPKWIAWLLKLHLTFLRLFLKYPINYYYRLPKEAVADIEDMKPDLVWVYSQEFSGILKQFRAFKRLHMVPDCYSLHFYRRLALRSTMASKTEYWRVLTNYRKYFRMEQEYDAGENIAYHLVGEADKNFLLKINPKLNAHFIRHPRYELAEPQKVVAFAQPKIKLLIAGRYDFYMQEKADEMIEALTEAQQFALRENFVFTFLGKGWEGHIQTLREAGYEVEHIAFAPDYVEEVRKHDIQITPTAIGTGTKGKVLDAIANGLLVIGTEYALENIAVEDGVSCLQYDTKEELLAILADIPRNRERYEEMAERGRQAVLREHNRESVAAQVFGLI
;
A
#
# COMPACT_ATOMS: atom_id res chain seq x y z
N MET A 1 11.77 9.50 -24.98
CA MET A 1 12.57 8.81 -23.96
C MET A 1 12.18 7.33 -23.94
N LYS A 2 13.16 6.42 -23.99
CA LYS A 2 12.92 4.98 -23.99
C LYS A 2 13.19 4.40 -22.60
N VAL A 3 12.19 3.76 -22.01
CA VAL A 3 12.24 3.22 -20.64
C VAL A 3 12.05 1.71 -20.67
N VAL A 4 12.91 0.97 -19.99
CA VAL A 4 12.70 -0.44 -19.71
C VAL A 4 12.23 -0.58 -18.25
N PHE A 5 11.05 -1.17 -18.07
CA PHE A 5 10.46 -1.43 -16.75
C PHE A 5 10.53 -2.91 -16.38
N ILE A 6 11.13 -3.24 -15.24
CA ILE A 6 11.30 -4.62 -14.76
C ILE A 6 10.54 -4.81 -13.45
N THR A 7 9.64 -5.80 -13.40
CA THR A 7 8.70 -5.96 -12.30
C THR A 7 8.40 -7.42 -11.93
N PRO A 8 8.13 -7.73 -10.65
CA PRO A 8 7.64 -9.05 -10.26
C PRO A 8 6.19 -9.32 -10.69
N VAL A 9 5.35 -8.28 -10.74
CA VAL A 9 3.93 -8.37 -11.09
C VAL A 9 3.63 -7.54 -12.32
N THR A 10 2.75 -8.02 -13.19
CA THR A 10 2.31 -7.23 -14.35
C THR A 10 1.47 -6.05 -13.87
N PRO A 11 1.78 -4.79 -14.28
CA PRO A 11 0.99 -3.63 -13.91
C PRO A 11 -0.49 -3.80 -14.27
N TYR A 12 -1.37 -3.32 -13.42
CA TYR A 12 -2.80 -3.34 -13.63
C TYR A 12 -3.50 -2.26 -12.81
N LYS A 13 -4.63 -1.75 -13.27
CA LYS A 13 -5.36 -0.64 -12.63
C LYS A 13 -5.70 -0.87 -11.16
N GLU A 14 -5.89 -2.15 -10.77
CA GLU A 14 -6.15 -2.58 -9.39
C GLU A 14 -4.94 -3.35 -8.82
N ASN A 15 -4.86 -3.45 -7.50
CA ASN A 15 -3.84 -4.27 -6.84
C ASN A 15 -4.25 -5.74 -6.84
N ILE A 16 -3.75 -6.51 -7.81
CA ILE A 16 -4.00 -7.95 -7.95
C ILE A 16 -2.69 -8.73 -7.76
N GLY A 17 -2.66 -9.59 -6.76
CA GLY A 17 -1.50 -10.45 -6.45
C GLY A 17 -0.26 -9.68 -5.98
N GLY A 18 -0.42 -8.40 -5.65
CA GLY A 18 0.62 -7.49 -5.22
C GLY A 18 0.32 -6.04 -5.64
N PRO A 19 1.23 -5.10 -5.41
CA PRO A 19 1.03 -3.68 -5.69
C PRO A 19 1.16 -3.35 -7.20
N SER A 20 0.29 -3.95 -8.03
CA SER A 20 0.27 -3.78 -9.49
C SER A 20 -0.29 -2.42 -9.94
N GLY A 21 -1.14 -1.79 -9.13
CA GLY A 21 -1.77 -0.50 -9.45
C GLY A 21 -0.79 0.67 -9.45
N HIS A 22 0.14 0.70 -8.52
CA HIS A 22 1.07 1.81 -8.40
C HIS A 22 1.86 2.08 -9.70
N PRO A 23 2.61 1.12 -10.26
CA PRO A 23 3.30 1.36 -11.52
C PRO A 23 2.35 1.58 -12.71
N TYR A 24 1.16 0.95 -12.70
CA TYR A 24 0.16 1.16 -13.75
C TYR A 24 -0.28 2.63 -13.84
N HIS A 25 -0.67 3.23 -12.71
CA HIS A 25 -1.15 4.61 -12.68
C HIS A 25 -0.05 5.62 -13.01
N LEU A 26 1.21 5.36 -12.63
CA LEU A 26 2.34 6.18 -13.06
C LEU A 26 2.58 6.09 -14.57
N MET A 27 2.50 4.89 -15.16
CA MET A 27 2.69 4.70 -16.60
C MET A 27 1.57 5.34 -17.41
N LYS A 28 0.34 5.33 -16.90
CA LYS A 28 -0.81 5.96 -17.55
C LYS A 28 -0.62 7.47 -17.69
N GLU A 29 -0.01 8.10 -16.71
CA GLU A 29 0.27 9.54 -16.67
C GLU A 29 1.74 9.86 -17.04
N ARG A 30 2.40 8.99 -17.79
CA ARG A 30 3.79 9.23 -18.22
C ARG A 30 3.88 10.45 -19.14
N PRO A 31 5.02 11.16 -19.14
CA PRO A 31 5.25 12.25 -20.06
C PRO A 31 5.08 11.84 -21.54
N GLU A 32 4.58 12.77 -22.36
CA GLU A 32 4.43 12.56 -23.79
C GLU A 32 5.76 12.18 -24.47
N GLY A 33 5.72 11.24 -25.42
CA GLY A 33 6.92 10.73 -26.09
C GLY A 33 7.77 9.75 -25.26
N MET A 34 7.27 9.29 -24.12
CA MET A 34 7.90 8.22 -23.33
C MET A 34 7.43 6.84 -23.79
N GLU A 35 8.34 6.08 -24.40
CA GLU A 35 8.12 4.68 -24.77
C GLU A 35 8.54 3.75 -23.63
N ILE A 36 7.65 2.86 -23.19
CA ILE A 36 7.92 1.91 -22.12
C ILE A 36 7.84 0.47 -22.63
N VAL A 37 8.89 -0.31 -22.38
CA VAL A 37 8.90 -1.76 -22.60
C VAL A 37 8.95 -2.46 -21.23
N ILE A 38 8.04 -3.39 -20.97
CA ILE A 38 7.88 -4.05 -19.67
C ILE A 38 8.45 -5.47 -19.71
N TYR A 39 9.30 -5.81 -18.74
CA TYR A 39 9.76 -7.17 -18.47
C TYR A 39 9.13 -7.65 -17.15
N SER A 40 8.12 -8.51 -17.22
CA SER A 40 7.33 -8.97 -16.06
C SER A 40 7.53 -10.44 -15.75
N TYR A 41 7.75 -10.77 -14.46
CA TYR A 41 7.69 -12.15 -13.98
C TYR A 41 6.25 -12.65 -13.79
N ASN A 42 5.26 -11.82 -14.01
CA ASN A 42 3.84 -12.13 -13.95
C ASN A 42 3.44 -12.98 -12.73
N GLN A 43 3.93 -12.58 -11.54
CA GLN A 43 3.63 -13.33 -10.31
C GLN A 43 2.16 -13.23 -9.90
N ASN A 44 1.43 -12.26 -10.43
CA ASN A 44 -0.03 -12.13 -10.31
C ASN A 44 -0.81 -13.08 -11.25
N GLY A 45 -0.12 -13.83 -12.13
CA GLY A 45 -0.71 -14.93 -12.88
C GLY A 45 -1.73 -14.51 -13.95
N PHE A 46 -1.51 -13.35 -14.60
CA PHE A 46 -2.40 -12.90 -15.66
C PHE A 46 -2.33 -13.78 -16.90
N THR A 47 -3.49 -14.01 -17.53
CA THR A 47 -3.61 -14.72 -18.79
C THR A 47 -3.10 -13.85 -19.95
N THR A 48 -2.88 -14.47 -21.11
CA THR A 48 -2.43 -13.79 -22.32
C THR A 48 -3.40 -12.69 -22.75
N GLU A 49 -4.70 -12.94 -22.61
CA GLU A 49 -5.76 -11.98 -22.95
C GLU A 49 -5.68 -10.74 -22.06
N ARG A 50 -5.52 -10.93 -20.74
CA ARG A 50 -5.39 -9.82 -19.80
C ARG A 50 -4.10 -9.03 -19.99
N ILE A 51 -3.01 -9.68 -20.39
CA ILE A 51 -1.76 -9.01 -20.74
C ILE A 51 -1.97 -8.14 -21.96
N ALA A 52 -2.64 -8.64 -23.01
CA ALA A 52 -2.94 -7.87 -24.21
C ALA A 52 -3.86 -6.65 -23.92
N GLU A 53 -4.78 -6.76 -22.96
CA GLU A 53 -5.57 -5.60 -22.48
C GLU A 53 -4.65 -4.52 -21.90
N VAL A 54 -3.73 -4.91 -21.01
CA VAL A 54 -2.77 -3.97 -20.38
C VAL A 54 -1.86 -3.33 -21.43
N GLU A 55 -1.34 -4.10 -22.39
CA GLU A 55 -0.53 -3.59 -23.50
C GLU A 55 -1.28 -2.51 -24.28
N LYS A 56 -2.56 -2.77 -24.57
CA LYS A 56 -3.42 -1.83 -25.31
C LYS A 56 -3.76 -0.59 -24.48
N GLU A 57 -4.11 -0.77 -23.18
CA GLU A 57 -4.51 0.34 -22.31
C GLU A 57 -3.36 1.30 -21.99
N LEU A 58 -2.15 0.76 -21.82
CA LEU A 58 -0.96 1.53 -21.50
C LEU A 58 -0.12 1.91 -22.73
N ASP A 59 -0.44 1.39 -23.92
CA ASP A 59 0.37 1.52 -25.13
C ASP A 59 1.84 1.12 -24.86
N VAL A 60 2.03 -0.14 -24.43
CA VAL A 60 3.32 -0.73 -24.04
C VAL A 60 3.48 -2.12 -24.63
N ARG A 61 4.70 -2.65 -24.62
CA ARG A 61 4.98 -4.08 -24.89
C ARG A 61 5.38 -4.78 -23.61
N ILE A 62 4.87 -6.00 -23.39
CA ILE A 62 5.15 -6.79 -22.19
C ILE A 62 5.85 -8.10 -22.55
N HIS A 63 7.10 -8.25 -22.11
CA HIS A 63 7.88 -9.47 -22.22
C HIS A 63 7.76 -10.26 -20.91
N LEU A 64 7.27 -11.51 -21.00
CA LEU A 64 7.13 -12.38 -19.84
C LEU A 64 8.44 -13.07 -19.50
N LEU A 65 8.89 -12.92 -18.26
CA LEU A 65 10.06 -13.54 -17.71
C LEU A 65 9.73 -14.81 -16.95
N GLN A 66 10.59 -15.81 -17.04
CA GLN A 66 10.47 -17.02 -16.25
C GLN A 66 11.22 -16.89 -14.92
N LYS A 67 10.65 -17.44 -13.85
CA LYS A 67 11.34 -17.54 -12.56
C LYS A 67 12.63 -18.33 -12.69
N PRO A 68 13.71 -17.96 -11.96
CA PRO A 68 14.95 -18.74 -11.97
C PRO A 68 14.68 -20.22 -11.67
N LYS A 69 15.24 -21.12 -12.48
CA LYS A 69 14.96 -22.58 -12.40
C LYS A 69 15.15 -23.15 -11.00
N TRP A 70 16.22 -22.74 -10.29
CA TRP A 70 16.48 -23.22 -8.93
C TRP A 70 15.42 -22.77 -7.91
N ILE A 71 14.85 -21.54 -8.04
CA ILE A 71 13.76 -21.06 -7.21
C ILE A 71 12.48 -21.84 -7.51
N ALA A 72 12.20 -22.09 -8.80
CA ALA A 72 11.07 -22.92 -9.21
C ALA A 72 11.17 -24.35 -8.65
N TRP A 73 12.36 -24.95 -8.67
CA TRP A 73 12.64 -26.26 -8.08
C TRP A 73 12.45 -26.26 -6.56
N LEU A 74 12.97 -25.25 -5.86
CA LEU A 74 12.83 -25.11 -4.41
C LEU A 74 11.36 -25.01 -3.98
N LEU A 75 10.55 -24.28 -4.74
CA LEU A 75 9.10 -24.17 -4.51
C LEU A 75 8.38 -25.49 -4.82
N LYS A 76 8.70 -26.13 -5.95
CA LYS A 76 8.10 -27.42 -6.40
C LYS A 76 8.36 -28.54 -5.40
N LEU A 77 9.56 -28.61 -4.82
CA LEU A 77 9.96 -29.64 -3.86
C LEU A 77 9.59 -29.28 -2.41
N HIS A 78 8.84 -28.20 -2.16
CA HIS A 78 8.48 -27.71 -0.83
C HIS A 78 9.68 -27.44 0.10
N LEU A 79 10.88 -27.21 -0.44
CA LEU A 79 12.12 -26.95 0.28
C LEU A 79 12.25 -25.48 0.70
N THR A 80 11.11 -24.80 0.93
CA THR A 80 11.06 -23.36 1.25
C THR A 80 11.81 -23.00 2.54
N PHE A 81 12.02 -23.95 3.44
CA PHE A 81 12.82 -23.74 4.65
C PHE A 81 14.31 -23.44 4.34
N LEU A 82 14.83 -23.87 3.19
CA LEU A 82 16.22 -23.58 2.78
C LEU A 82 16.46 -22.08 2.56
N ARG A 83 15.40 -21.31 2.31
CA ARG A 83 15.50 -19.84 2.24
C ARG A 83 15.99 -19.20 3.56
N LEU A 84 15.90 -19.91 4.70
CA LEU A 84 16.44 -19.43 5.97
C LEU A 84 17.97 -19.25 5.91
N PHE A 85 18.67 -20.08 5.14
CA PHE A 85 20.12 -20.03 4.97
C PHE A 85 20.59 -19.01 3.92
N LEU A 86 19.69 -18.39 3.16
CA LEU A 86 20.06 -17.37 2.21
C LEU A 86 20.47 -16.08 2.92
N LYS A 87 21.49 -15.39 2.41
CA LYS A 87 21.99 -14.11 2.93
C LYS A 87 20.94 -13.00 2.81
N TYR A 88 20.16 -12.99 1.72
CA TYR A 88 19.13 -12.00 1.40
C TYR A 88 17.77 -12.67 1.22
N PRO A 89 16.65 -11.89 1.10
CA PRO A 89 15.36 -12.42 0.70
C PRO A 89 15.45 -13.17 -0.65
N ILE A 90 14.60 -14.17 -0.83
CA ILE A 90 14.70 -15.07 -2.00
C ILE A 90 14.60 -14.34 -3.34
N ASN A 91 13.75 -13.33 -3.43
CA ASN A 91 13.54 -12.59 -4.68
C ASN A 91 14.75 -11.70 -5.06
N TYR A 92 15.64 -11.41 -4.12
CA TYR A 92 16.91 -10.73 -4.42
C TYR A 92 17.75 -11.51 -5.44
N TYR A 93 17.58 -12.84 -5.50
CA TYR A 93 18.34 -13.72 -6.38
C TYR A 93 17.74 -13.87 -7.78
N TYR A 94 16.64 -13.16 -8.07
CA TYR A 94 16.15 -13.07 -9.44
C TYR A 94 17.17 -12.36 -10.31
N ARG A 95 17.34 -12.86 -11.53
CA ARG A 95 18.20 -12.30 -12.57
C ARG A 95 17.49 -12.46 -13.91
N LEU A 96 17.66 -11.49 -14.78
CA LEU A 96 17.21 -11.65 -16.16
C LEU A 96 18.09 -12.68 -16.88
N PRO A 97 17.50 -13.47 -17.78
CA PRO A 97 18.26 -14.31 -18.71
C PRO A 97 19.21 -13.46 -19.55
N LYS A 98 20.32 -14.05 -20.00
CA LYS A 98 21.32 -13.34 -20.82
C LYS A 98 20.74 -12.75 -22.09
N GLU A 99 19.82 -13.44 -22.72
CA GLU A 99 19.10 -13.01 -23.92
C GLU A 99 18.30 -11.74 -23.64
N ALA A 100 17.54 -11.70 -22.53
CA ALA A 100 16.77 -10.51 -22.17
C ALA A 100 17.67 -9.33 -21.77
N VAL A 101 18.84 -9.60 -21.17
CA VAL A 101 19.82 -8.52 -20.89
C VAL A 101 20.36 -7.96 -22.19
N ALA A 102 20.76 -8.82 -23.16
CA ALA A 102 21.25 -8.41 -24.46
C ALA A 102 20.20 -7.59 -25.23
N ASP A 103 18.94 -8.04 -25.24
CA ASP A 103 17.83 -7.32 -25.87
C ASP A 103 17.66 -5.90 -25.27
N ILE A 104 17.79 -5.78 -23.95
CA ILE A 104 17.70 -4.49 -23.25
C ILE A 104 18.90 -3.58 -23.60
N GLU A 105 20.11 -4.15 -23.62
CA GLU A 105 21.33 -3.41 -23.98
C GLU A 105 21.29 -2.92 -25.43
N ASP A 106 20.79 -3.74 -26.35
CA ASP A 106 20.61 -3.39 -27.76
C ASP A 106 19.56 -2.29 -27.98
N MET A 107 18.52 -2.25 -27.13
CA MET A 107 17.53 -1.17 -27.13
C MET A 107 18.11 0.19 -26.71
N LYS A 108 19.26 0.20 -26.00
CA LYS A 108 19.91 1.40 -25.45
C LYS A 108 18.91 2.30 -24.72
N PRO A 109 18.26 1.81 -23.64
CA PRO A 109 17.27 2.59 -22.94
C PRO A 109 17.90 3.82 -22.27
N ASP A 110 17.14 4.92 -22.24
CA ASP A 110 17.50 6.11 -21.48
C ASP A 110 17.41 5.85 -19.98
N LEU A 111 16.52 4.91 -19.58
CA LEU A 111 16.25 4.54 -18.20
C LEU A 111 15.94 3.05 -18.06
N VAL A 112 16.52 2.41 -17.04
CA VAL A 112 16.08 1.12 -16.50
C VAL A 112 15.36 1.35 -15.18
N TRP A 113 14.04 1.16 -15.18
CA TRP A 113 13.17 1.31 -14.03
C TRP A 113 12.85 -0.07 -13.43
N VAL A 114 13.23 -0.31 -12.19
CA VAL A 114 12.98 -1.58 -11.49
C VAL A 114 12.02 -1.36 -10.33
N TYR A 115 10.99 -2.17 -10.27
CA TYR A 115 9.99 -2.17 -9.20
C TYR A 115 10.21 -3.34 -8.24
N SER A 116 10.03 -3.09 -6.95
CA SER A 116 10.21 -4.01 -5.83
C SER A 116 11.58 -3.93 -5.15
N GLN A 117 11.51 -3.81 -3.83
CA GLN A 117 12.66 -3.73 -2.92
C GLN A 117 13.66 -4.87 -3.12
N GLU A 118 13.13 -6.08 -3.36
CA GLU A 118 13.93 -7.29 -3.49
C GLU A 118 14.66 -7.40 -4.83
N PHE A 119 14.25 -6.64 -5.85
CA PHE A 119 14.87 -6.69 -7.18
C PHE A 119 16.15 -5.85 -7.31
N SER A 120 16.68 -5.35 -6.20
CA SER A 120 17.98 -4.65 -6.17
C SER A 120 19.13 -5.46 -6.80
N GLY A 121 19.04 -6.79 -6.79
CA GLY A 121 19.99 -7.65 -7.47
C GLY A 121 19.94 -7.54 -9.00
N ILE A 122 18.79 -7.25 -9.58
CA ILE A 122 18.60 -7.04 -11.04
C ILE A 122 19.26 -5.75 -11.48
N LEU A 123 19.14 -4.67 -10.70
CA LEU A 123 19.77 -3.38 -11.02
C LEU A 123 21.28 -3.47 -11.25
N LYS A 124 21.94 -4.44 -10.60
CA LYS A 124 23.39 -4.64 -10.77
C LYS A 124 23.77 -5.13 -12.18
N GLN A 125 22.80 -5.66 -12.95
CA GLN A 125 23.01 -6.06 -14.35
C GLN A 125 23.07 -4.86 -15.29
N PHE A 126 22.54 -3.69 -14.90
CA PHE A 126 22.35 -2.50 -15.74
C PHE A 126 23.10 -1.26 -15.24
N ARG A 127 24.28 -1.43 -14.65
CA ARG A 127 25.06 -0.31 -14.08
C ARG A 127 25.50 0.74 -15.10
N ALA A 128 25.55 0.38 -16.37
CA ALA A 128 25.93 1.31 -17.46
C ALA A 128 24.80 2.31 -17.80
N PHE A 129 23.57 2.08 -17.34
CA PHE A 129 22.39 2.90 -17.63
C PHE A 129 21.99 3.76 -16.43
N LYS A 130 21.21 4.80 -16.67
CA LYS A 130 20.45 5.48 -15.63
C LYS A 130 19.42 4.51 -15.07
N ARG A 131 19.22 4.51 -13.75
CA ARG A 131 18.37 3.53 -13.05
C ARG A 131 17.45 4.23 -12.06
N LEU A 132 16.19 3.82 -12.07
CA LEU A 132 15.23 4.16 -11.03
C LEU A 132 14.85 2.89 -10.30
N HIS A 133 15.13 2.82 -9.01
CA HIS A 133 14.67 1.74 -8.16
C HIS A 133 13.44 2.20 -7.36
N MET A 134 12.27 1.71 -7.77
CA MET A 134 11.04 1.95 -7.05
C MET A 134 10.91 0.93 -5.92
N VAL A 135 11.11 1.42 -4.72
CA VAL A 135 11.03 0.66 -3.45
C VAL A 135 9.94 1.30 -2.59
N PRO A 136 8.65 0.99 -2.82
CA PRO A 136 7.55 1.70 -2.16
C PRO A 136 7.71 1.77 -0.65
N ASP A 137 8.18 0.69 -0.02
CA ASP A 137 8.38 0.56 1.42
C ASP A 137 9.81 0.19 1.76
N CYS A 138 10.29 0.61 2.94
CA CYS A 138 11.51 0.12 3.57
C CYS A 138 11.17 -1.13 4.40
N TYR A 139 11.47 -2.32 3.90
CA TYR A 139 11.11 -3.57 4.59
C TYR A 139 11.84 -3.77 5.91
N SER A 140 13.05 -3.24 6.08
CA SER A 140 13.67 -3.24 7.42
C SER A 140 12.88 -2.42 8.42
N LEU A 141 12.32 -1.26 8.04
CA LEU A 141 11.43 -0.49 8.90
C LEU A 141 10.19 -1.29 9.27
N HIS A 142 9.56 -1.95 8.28
CA HIS A 142 8.39 -2.81 8.51
C HIS A 142 8.68 -3.90 9.56
N PHE A 143 9.76 -4.66 9.38
CA PHE A 143 10.11 -5.71 10.34
C PHE A 143 10.60 -5.15 11.68
N TYR A 144 11.27 -3.99 11.71
CA TYR A 144 11.66 -3.30 12.93
C TYR A 144 10.42 -2.92 13.76
N ARG A 145 9.42 -2.30 13.15
CA ARG A 145 8.14 -1.95 13.80
C ARG A 145 7.44 -3.21 14.33
N ARG A 146 7.42 -4.31 13.56
CA ARG A 146 6.87 -5.60 14.02
C ARG A 146 7.60 -6.17 15.23
N LEU A 147 8.92 -6.05 15.28
CA LEU A 147 9.70 -6.52 16.43
C LEU A 147 9.41 -5.70 17.70
N ALA A 148 9.10 -4.42 17.56
CA ALA A 148 8.71 -3.55 18.67
C ALA A 148 7.33 -3.92 19.24
N LEU A 149 6.38 -4.32 18.39
CA LEU A 149 5.02 -4.74 18.78
C LEU A 149 4.95 -6.26 18.94
N ARG A 150 5.44 -6.77 20.06
CA ARG A 150 5.45 -8.22 20.36
C ARG A 150 4.05 -8.84 20.43
N SER A 151 3.04 -8.05 20.79
CA SER A 151 1.62 -8.45 20.81
C SER A 151 1.12 -8.98 19.49
N THR A 152 1.69 -8.52 18.37
CA THR A 152 1.31 -8.95 17.01
C THR A 152 1.91 -10.31 16.60
N MET A 153 2.63 -10.99 17.50
CA MET A 153 3.32 -12.25 17.18
C MET A 153 2.69 -13.42 17.92
N ALA A 154 1.99 -14.27 17.17
CA ALA A 154 1.27 -15.43 17.69
C ALA A 154 2.17 -16.50 18.34
N SER A 155 3.50 -16.52 18.03
CA SER A 155 4.39 -17.55 18.54
C SER A 155 5.86 -17.14 18.55
N LYS A 156 6.68 -17.87 19.35
CA LYS A 156 8.15 -17.74 19.33
C LYS A 156 8.75 -18.02 17.95
N THR A 157 8.17 -18.95 17.20
CA THR A 157 8.60 -19.28 15.82
C THR A 157 8.38 -18.10 14.89
N GLU A 158 7.27 -17.40 15.05
CA GLU A 158 6.99 -16.19 14.28
C GLU A 158 7.96 -15.07 14.62
N TYR A 159 8.27 -14.87 15.89
CA TYR A 159 9.28 -13.90 16.31
C TYR A 159 10.63 -14.15 15.63
N TRP A 160 11.12 -15.39 15.63
CA TRP A 160 12.38 -15.76 14.97
C TRP A 160 12.31 -15.56 13.45
N ARG A 161 11.16 -15.83 12.85
CA ARG A 161 10.93 -15.58 11.42
C ARG A 161 11.00 -14.07 11.11
N VAL A 162 10.36 -13.24 11.91
CA VAL A 162 10.39 -11.77 11.76
C VAL A 162 11.80 -11.24 11.94
N LEU A 163 12.51 -11.66 12.99
CA LEU A 163 13.91 -11.26 13.26
C LEU A 163 14.87 -11.69 12.12
N THR A 164 14.68 -12.90 11.59
CA THR A 164 15.49 -13.39 10.46
C THR A 164 15.24 -12.57 9.21
N ASN A 165 13.99 -12.23 8.92
CA ASN A 165 13.65 -11.36 7.80
C ASN A 165 14.19 -9.96 8.00
N TYR A 166 14.03 -9.36 9.18
CA TYR A 166 14.64 -8.06 9.52
C TYR A 166 16.13 -8.03 9.15
N ARG A 167 16.91 -9.00 9.61
CA ARG A 167 18.35 -9.08 9.32
C ARG A 167 18.66 -9.18 7.84
N LYS A 168 17.85 -9.92 7.08
CA LYS A 168 18.05 -10.10 5.63
C LYS A 168 17.75 -8.84 4.84
N TYR A 169 16.64 -8.18 5.16
CA TYR A 169 16.26 -6.93 4.49
C TYR A 169 17.19 -5.81 4.88
N PHE A 170 17.53 -5.66 6.16
CA PHE A 170 18.49 -4.68 6.62
C PHE A 170 19.85 -4.79 5.90
N ARG A 171 20.38 -6.00 5.77
CA ARG A 171 21.62 -6.25 5.02
C ARG A 171 21.48 -5.96 3.53
N MET A 172 20.35 -6.31 2.94
CA MET A 172 20.09 -6.05 1.53
C MET A 172 20.01 -4.53 1.25
N GLU A 173 19.26 -3.80 2.07
CA GLU A 173 19.09 -2.35 1.96
C GLU A 173 20.40 -1.59 2.27
N GLN A 174 21.21 -2.08 3.21
CA GLN A 174 22.54 -1.57 3.46
C GLN A 174 23.47 -1.69 2.25
N GLU A 175 23.29 -2.71 1.43
CA GLU A 175 24.10 -3.00 0.24
C GLU A 175 23.43 -2.51 -1.07
N TYR A 176 22.42 -1.67 -0.99
CA TYR A 176 21.87 -0.99 -2.17
C TYR A 176 22.95 -0.15 -2.86
N ASP A 177 22.90 -0.11 -4.19
CA ASP A 177 23.89 0.63 -5.00
C ASP A 177 23.73 2.14 -4.80
N ALA A 178 24.82 2.82 -4.46
CA ALA A 178 24.88 4.25 -4.19
C ALA A 178 25.57 5.04 -5.32
N GLY A 179 25.48 4.57 -6.55
CA GLY A 179 26.07 5.26 -7.72
C GLY A 179 25.31 6.54 -8.08
N GLU A 180 25.96 7.42 -8.81
CA GLU A 180 25.38 8.69 -9.27
C GLU A 180 24.23 8.51 -10.29
N ASN A 181 24.22 7.38 -11.01
CA ASN A 181 23.24 7.07 -12.04
C ASN A 181 22.05 6.25 -11.52
N ILE A 182 21.76 6.29 -10.23
CA ILE A 182 20.62 5.59 -9.62
C ILE A 182 19.88 6.49 -8.64
N ALA A 183 18.54 6.53 -8.78
CA ALA A 183 17.64 7.14 -7.82
C ALA A 183 16.72 6.08 -7.19
N TYR A 184 16.31 6.31 -5.94
CA TYR A 184 15.38 5.47 -5.20
C TYR A 184 14.10 6.24 -4.92
N HIS A 185 12.96 5.66 -5.29
CA HIS A 185 11.64 6.24 -5.01
C HIS A 185 10.93 5.44 -3.92
N LEU A 186 10.51 6.12 -2.85
CA LEU A 186 9.71 5.59 -1.74
C LEU A 186 8.42 6.39 -1.61
N VAL A 187 7.33 5.72 -1.18
CA VAL A 187 6.03 6.37 -0.95
C VAL A 187 5.80 6.73 0.53
N GLY A 188 6.82 6.53 1.37
CA GLY A 188 6.81 6.85 2.78
C GLY A 188 8.01 7.71 3.17
N GLU A 189 7.75 8.82 3.88
CA GLU A 189 8.83 9.68 4.38
C GLU A 189 9.61 9.01 5.50
N ALA A 190 8.93 8.32 6.42
CA ALA A 190 9.55 7.51 7.45
C ALA A 190 10.39 6.38 6.85
N ASP A 191 9.91 5.76 5.77
CA ASP A 191 10.61 4.73 5.01
C ASP A 191 11.90 5.27 4.39
N LYS A 192 11.83 6.43 3.72
CA LYS A 192 13.02 7.12 3.16
C LYS A 192 14.02 7.44 4.26
N ASN A 193 13.56 8.05 5.36
CA ASN A 193 14.44 8.47 6.45
C ASN A 193 15.09 7.26 7.13
N PHE A 194 14.38 6.15 7.30
CA PHE A 194 14.96 4.93 7.85
C PHE A 194 15.95 4.29 6.89
N LEU A 195 15.65 4.24 5.61
CA LEU A 195 16.56 3.73 4.57
C LEU A 195 17.86 4.54 4.52
N LEU A 196 17.79 5.88 4.61
CA LEU A 196 18.96 6.76 4.67
C LEU A 196 19.77 6.61 5.96
N LYS A 197 19.16 6.22 7.10
CA LYS A 197 19.89 5.83 8.30
C LYS A 197 20.70 4.55 8.10
N ILE A 198 20.18 3.60 7.30
CA ILE A 198 20.86 2.34 6.98
C ILE A 198 21.97 2.56 5.96
N ASN A 199 21.70 3.35 4.93
CA ASN A 199 22.65 3.65 3.84
C ASN A 199 22.58 5.13 3.46
N PRO A 200 23.39 6.00 4.12
CA PRO A 200 23.35 7.45 3.93
C PRO A 200 23.80 7.94 2.54
N LYS A 201 24.38 7.03 1.71
CA LYS A 201 24.89 7.38 0.38
C LYS A 201 23.85 7.27 -0.72
N LEU A 202 22.64 6.83 -0.41
CA LEU A 202 21.59 6.65 -1.41
C LEU A 202 21.00 7.98 -1.87
N ASN A 203 20.75 8.11 -3.16
CA ASN A 203 19.94 9.17 -3.72
C ASN A 203 18.44 8.77 -3.60
N ALA A 204 17.87 8.90 -2.39
CA ALA A 204 16.53 8.43 -2.05
C ALA A 204 15.55 9.60 -1.90
N HIS A 205 14.41 9.47 -2.55
CA HIS A 205 13.36 10.49 -2.62
C HIS A 205 12.04 9.94 -2.07
N PHE A 206 11.37 10.75 -1.27
CA PHE A 206 9.96 10.55 -0.94
C PHE A 206 9.11 11.28 -1.97
N ILE A 207 8.29 10.54 -2.69
CA ILE A 207 7.24 11.07 -3.56
C ILE A 207 5.97 10.34 -3.20
N ARG A 208 4.88 11.08 -3.00
CA ARG A 208 3.61 10.54 -2.51
C ARG A 208 3.07 9.43 -3.43
N HIS A 209 2.34 8.52 -2.83
CA HIS A 209 1.59 7.52 -3.58
C HIS A 209 0.51 8.20 -4.42
N PRO A 210 0.38 7.93 -5.74
CA PRO A 210 -0.70 8.50 -6.54
C PRO A 210 -2.05 7.91 -6.10
N ARG A 211 -3.09 8.73 -6.06
CA ARG A 211 -4.46 8.19 -5.95
C ARG A 211 -4.79 7.34 -7.18
N TYR A 212 -5.63 6.34 -7.01
CA TYR A 212 -6.07 5.51 -8.12
C TYR A 212 -7.34 6.08 -8.77
N GLU A 213 -8.40 5.31 -8.84
CA GLU A 213 -9.64 5.74 -9.48
C GLU A 213 -10.56 6.50 -8.50
N LEU A 214 -11.41 7.35 -9.04
CA LEU A 214 -12.49 8.01 -8.32
C LEU A 214 -13.82 7.44 -8.80
N ALA A 215 -14.78 7.32 -7.88
CA ALA A 215 -16.14 7.00 -8.24
C ALA A 215 -16.79 8.14 -9.04
N GLU A 216 -17.58 7.81 -10.03
CA GLU A 216 -18.35 8.77 -10.82
C GLU A 216 -19.85 8.47 -10.72
N PRO A 217 -20.74 9.44 -10.49
CA PRO A 217 -20.43 10.82 -10.12
C PRO A 217 -19.75 10.92 -8.74
N GLN A 218 -18.93 11.93 -8.52
CA GLN A 218 -18.27 12.13 -7.24
C GLN A 218 -19.30 12.34 -6.12
N LYS A 219 -19.07 11.75 -4.95
CA LYS A 219 -19.91 11.91 -3.78
C LYS A 219 -19.75 13.35 -3.23
N VAL A 220 -20.89 14.00 -3.00
CA VAL A 220 -20.91 15.19 -2.16
C VAL A 220 -20.83 14.71 -0.71
N VAL A 221 -19.89 15.24 0.06
CA VAL A 221 -19.75 14.90 1.48
C VAL A 221 -20.94 15.47 2.25
N ALA A 222 -21.79 14.60 2.74
CA ALA A 222 -22.95 14.99 3.54
C ALA A 222 -23.38 13.81 4.43
N PHE A 223 -23.50 14.05 5.73
CA PHE A 223 -24.01 13.05 6.69
C PHE A 223 -25.54 13.18 6.78
N ALA A 224 -26.21 13.12 5.63
CA ALA A 224 -27.63 13.43 5.48
C ALA A 224 -28.57 12.37 6.07
N GLN A 225 -28.10 11.13 6.25
CA GLN A 225 -28.91 10.06 6.81
C GLN A 225 -29.08 10.21 8.34
N PRO A 226 -30.18 9.72 8.91
CA PRO A 226 -30.36 9.71 10.37
C PRO A 226 -29.20 9.02 11.07
N LYS A 227 -28.81 7.84 10.58
CA LYS A 227 -27.64 7.10 11.07
C LYS A 227 -26.46 7.30 10.12
N ILE A 228 -25.30 7.59 10.68
CA ILE A 228 -24.02 7.76 9.99
C ILE A 228 -23.45 6.38 9.71
N LYS A 229 -23.05 6.12 8.46
CA LYS A 229 -22.49 4.83 8.04
C LYS A 229 -20.98 4.81 8.21
N LEU A 230 -20.52 3.95 9.10
CA LEU A 230 -19.12 3.72 9.41
C LEU A 230 -18.59 2.49 8.65
N LEU A 231 -17.49 2.64 7.95
CA LEU A 231 -16.79 1.57 7.25
C LEU A 231 -15.50 1.19 7.98
N ILE A 232 -15.28 -0.09 8.23
CA ILE A 232 -14.01 -0.67 8.62
C ILE A 232 -13.54 -1.55 7.45
N ALA A 233 -12.57 -1.06 6.64
CA ALA A 233 -12.14 -1.71 5.42
C ALA A 233 -10.78 -2.38 5.55
N GLY A 234 -10.75 -3.69 5.40
CA GLY A 234 -9.52 -4.49 5.43
C GLY A 234 -9.77 -5.89 5.97
N ARG A 235 -8.77 -6.76 5.84
CA ARG A 235 -8.77 -8.04 6.53
C ARG A 235 -8.40 -7.81 7.98
N TYR A 236 -9.10 -8.49 8.90
CA TYR A 236 -8.62 -8.59 10.27
C TYR A 236 -7.38 -9.48 10.31
N ASP A 237 -6.23 -8.84 10.45
CA ASP A 237 -4.92 -9.50 10.53
C ASP A 237 -3.97 -8.72 11.45
N PHE A 238 -2.75 -9.16 11.57
CA PHE A 238 -1.77 -8.56 12.48
C PHE A 238 -1.50 -7.06 12.25
N TYR A 239 -1.84 -6.51 11.09
CA TYR A 239 -1.72 -5.06 10.84
C TYR A 239 -2.76 -4.24 11.60
N MET A 240 -3.92 -4.82 11.86
CA MET A 240 -5.06 -4.13 12.48
C MET A 240 -5.40 -4.68 13.87
N GLN A 241 -5.03 -5.92 14.17
CA GLN A 241 -5.54 -6.71 15.29
C GLN A 241 -5.57 -5.95 16.62
N GLU A 242 -4.44 -5.42 17.07
CA GLU A 242 -4.35 -4.75 18.38
C GLU A 242 -5.31 -3.56 18.49
N LYS A 243 -5.26 -2.64 17.55
CA LYS A 243 -6.12 -1.45 17.55
C LYS A 243 -7.58 -1.74 17.20
N ALA A 244 -7.84 -2.81 16.45
CA ALA A 244 -9.20 -3.27 16.19
C ALA A 244 -9.81 -3.89 17.45
N ASP A 245 -9.06 -4.70 18.20
CA ASP A 245 -9.51 -5.28 19.46
C ASP A 245 -9.81 -4.20 20.49
N GLU A 246 -8.93 -3.18 20.66
CA GLU A 246 -9.17 -2.01 21.51
C GLU A 246 -10.44 -1.25 21.10
N MET A 247 -10.68 -1.06 19.79
CA MET A 247 -11.90 -0.43 19.28
C MET A 247 -13.15 -1.22 19.65
N ILE A 248 -13.15 -2.54 19.46
CA ILE A 248 -14.31 -3.39 19.78
C ILE A 248 -14.56 -3.41 21.29
N GLU A 249 -13.51 -3.51 22.09
CA GLU A 249 -13.59 -3.42 23.55
C GLU A 249 -14.25 -2.10 23.98
N ALA A 250 -13.76 -0.97 23.47
CA ALA A 250 -14.30 0.35 23.78
C ALA A 250 -15.79 0.48 23.43
N LEU A 251 -16.21 -0.03 22.28
CA LEU A 251 -17.61 0.02 21.85
C LEU A 251 -18.53 -0.86 22.72
N THR A 252 -17.99 -1.93 23.32
CA THR A 252 -18.78 -2.92 24.09
C THR A 252 -18.79 -2.69 25.60
N GLU A 253 -17.69 -2.15 26.18
CA GLU A 253 -17.56 -1.91 27.61
C GLU A 253 -18.48 -0.81 28.15
N ALA A 254 -18.79 0.19 27.37
CA ALA A 254 -19.56 1.34 27.81
C ALA A 254 -21.04 1.19 27.45
N GLN A 255 -21.92 1.80 28.26
CA GLN A 255 -23.35 1.98 27.95
C GLN A 255 -23.48 3.05 26.86
N GLN A 256 -23.00 2.75 25.63
CA GLN A 256 -22.92 3.69 24.52
C GLN A 256 -24.24 3.73 23.72
N PHE A 257 -25.39 3.98 24.41
CA PHE A 257 -26.70 4.06 23.74
C PHE A 257 -26.70 5.05 22.58
N ALA A 258 -26.11 6.22 22.77
CA ALA A 258 -26.06 7.25 21.73
C ALA A 258 -25.28 6.79 20.48
N LEU A 259 -24.23 5.97 20.63
CA LEU A 259 -23.49 5.44 19.47
C LEU A 259 -24.33 4.42 18.71
N ARG A 260 -25.10 3.57 19.38
CA ARG A 260 -25.97 2.57 18.76
C ARG A 260 -27.10 3.20 17.93
N GLU A 261 -27.62 4.35 18.38
CA GLU A 261 -28.67 5.06 17.70
C GLU A 261 -28.17 5.87 16.50
N ASN A 262 -26.94 6.36 16.57
CA ASN A 262 -26.39 7.29 15.58
C ASN A 262 -25.58 6.61 14.46
N PHE A 263 -25.10 5.37 14.66
CA PHE A 263 -24.19 4.72 13.73
C PHE A 263 -24.67 3.35 13.25
N VAL A 264 -24.30 3.03 12.01
CA VAL A 264 -24.29 1.67 11.43
C VAL A 264 -22.87 1.30 11.09
N PHE A 265 -22.40 0.15 11.53
CA PHE A 265 -21.04 -0.33 11.28
C PHE A 265 -21.03 -1.32 10.13
N THR A 266 -20.19 -1.11 9.12
CA THR A 266 -19.95 -2.04 8.02
C THR A 266 -18.51 -2.54 8.06
N PHE A 267 -18.33 -3.85 8.18
CA PHE A 267 -17.02 -4.49 8.07
C PHE A 267 -16.83 -5.05 6.67
N LEU A 268 -15.86 -4.50 5.93
CA LEU A 268 -15.53 -4.93 4.58
C LEU A 268 -14.20 -5.71 4.57
N GLY A 269 -14.28 -7.02 4.54
CA GLY A 269 -13.14 -7.94 4.51
C GLY A 269 -13.38 -9.20 5.31
N LYS A 270 -12.37 -10.07 5.37
CA LYS A 270 -12.42 -11.38 6.05
C LYS A 270 -11.84 -11.32 7.46
N GLY A 271 -12.30 -12.21 8.32
CA GLY A 271 -11.75 -12.43 9.66
C GLY A 271 -12.45 -11.66 10.77
N TRP A 272 -13.52 -10.93 10.46
CA TRP A 272 -14.26 -10.07 11.38
C TRP A 272 -15.43 -10.77 12.09
N GLU A 273 -15.70 -12.03 11.81
CA GLU A 273 -16.91 -12.74 12.20
C GLU A 273 -17.16 -12.70 13.72
N GLY A 274 -16.10 -12.89 14.53
CA GLY A 274 -16.19 -12.83 16.00
C GLY A 274 -16.53 -11.42 16.52
N HIS A 275 -15.87 -10.40 16.00
CA HIS A 275 -16.08 -9.00 16.39
C HIS A 275 -17.47 -8.51 16.00
N ILE A 276 -17.96 -8.91 14.83
CA ILE A 276 -19.31 -8.60 14.36
C ILE A 276 -20.35 -9.19 15.30
N GLN A 277 -20.17 -10.44 15.73
CA GLN A 277 -21.06 -11.09 16.66
C GLN A 277 -21.08 -10.34 18.01
N THR A 278 -19.90 -9.99 18.55
CA THR A 278 -19.76 -9.23 19.80
C THR A 278 -20.48 -7.88 19.74
N LEU A 279 -20.33 -7.14 18.64
CA LEU A 279 -21.02 -5.84 18.47
C LEU A 279 -22.54 -6.00 18.35
N ARG A 280 -23.03 -7.02 17.65
CA ARG A 280 -24.47 -7.31 17.54
C ARG A 280 -25.07 -7.66 18.89
N GLU A 281 -24.39 -8.48 19.68
CA GLU A 281 -24.79 -8.82 21.05
C GLU A 281 -24.81 -7.59 21.97
N ALA A 282 -23.90 -6.61 21.71
CA ALA A 282 -23.91 -5.32 22.39
C ALA A 282 -24.99 -4.36 21.87
N GLY A 283 -25.81 -4.76 20.88
CA GLY A 283 -26.94 -3.98 20.35
C GLY A 283 -26.61 -3.00 19.23
N TYR A 284 -25.45 -3.13 18.57
CA TYR A 284 -25.12 -2.34 17.41
C TYR A 284 -25.72 -2.92 16.14
N GLU A 285 -26.08 -2.02 15.19
CA GLU A 285 -26.42 -2.40 13.83
C GLU A 285 -25.12 -2.63 13.04
N VAL A 286 -24.90 -3.86 12.56
CA VAL A 286 -23.64 -4.28 11.95
C VAL A 286 -23.89 -5.05 10.67
N GLU A 287 -23.29 -4.58 9.58
CA GLU A 287 -23.22 -5.23 8.27
C GLU A 287 -21.85 -5.90 8.05
N HIS A 288 -21.84 -7.00 7.29
CA HIS A 288 -20.61 -7.69 6.90
C HIS A 288 -20.57 -7.93 5.39
N ILE A 289 -19.51 -7.45 4.76
CA ILE A 289 -19.24 -7.64 3.34
C ILE A 289 -17.87 -8.32 3.22
N ALA A 290 -17.87 -9.62 2.99
CA ALA A 290 -16.62 -10.39 2.92
C ALA A 290 -15.74 -10.00 1.72
N PHE A 291 -16.35 -9.55 0.62
CA PHE A 291 -15.68 -9.11 -0.60
C PHE A 291 -16.57 -8.18 -1.39
N ALA A 292 -16.05 -7.04 -1.82
CA ALA A 292 -16.71 -6.12 -2.73
C ALA A 292 -16.08 -6.26 -4.13
N PRO A 293 -16.86 -6.55 -5.17
CA PRO A 293 -16.36 -6.61 -6.55
C PRO A 293 -15.79 -5.27 -7.03
N ASP A 294 -16.43 -4.18 -6.66
CA ASP A 294 -15.95 -2.82 -6.84
C ASP A 294 -15.76 -2.18 -5.47
N TYR A 295 -14.50 -1.98 -5.10
CA TYR A 295 -14.15 -1.42 -3.80
C TYR A 295 -14.53 0.06 -3.68
N VAL A 296 -14.32 0.84 -4.73
CA VAL A 296 -14.58 2.29 -4.73
C VAL A 296 -16.08 2.56 -4.64
N GLU A 297 -16.88 1.80 -5.39
CA GLU A 297 -18.36 1.87 -5.31
C GLU A 297 -18.88 1.46 -3.93
N GLU A 298 -18.22 0.53 -3.24
CA GLU A 298 -18.60 0.17 -1.88
C GLU A 298 -18.24 1.25 -0.88
N VAL A 299 -17.03 1.80 -0.95
CA VAL A 299 -16.55 2.88 -0.07
C VAL A 299 -17.49 4.07 -0.10
N ARG A 300 -17.92 4.54 -1.28
CA ARG A 300 -18.77 5.73 -1.42
C ARG A 300 -20.17 5.61 -0.81
N LYS A 301 -20.63 4.43 -0.45
CA LYS A 301 -21.92 4.22 0.25
C LYS A 301 -21.87 4.59 1.72
N HIS A 302 -20.68 4.89 2.25
CA HIS A 302 -20.40 5.19 3.63
C HIS A 302 -20.06 6.68 3.83
N ASP A 303 -20.05 7.14 5.06
CA ASP A 303 -19.80 8.54 5.43
C ASP A 303 -18.43 8.67 6.09
N ILE A 304 -18.03 7.70 6.89
CA ILE A 304 -16.80 7.69 7.67
C ILE A 304 -16.09 6.36 7.45
N GLN A 305 -14.75 6.38 7.36
CA GLN A 305 -13.95 5.18 7.50
C GLN A 305 -13.14 5.24 8.78
N ILE A 306 -13.27 4.20 9.62
CA ILE A 306 -12.37 3.96 10.75
C ILE A 306 -11.27 2.99 10.30
N THR A 307 -10.02 3.37 10.54
CA THR A 307 -8.88 2.53 10.16
C THR A 307 -7.97 2.28 11.38
N PRO A 308 -8.24 1.19 12.14
CA PRO A 308 -7.50 0.85 13.33
C PRO A 308 -6.20 0.11 12.98
N THR A 309 -5.27 0.77 12.31
CA THR A 309 -3.99 0.18 11.93
C THR A 309 -3.02 0.23 13.10
N ALA A 310 -2.64 -0.92 13.64
CA ALA A 310 -1.68 -1.01 14.75
C ALA A 310 -0.23 -0.84 14.30
N ILE A 311 0.06 -1.20 13.04
CA ILE A 311 1.42 -1.17 12.47
C ILE A 311 1.37 -1.08 10.95
N GLY A 312 2.38 -0.49 10.35
CA GLY A 312 2.53 -0.43 8.90
C GLY A 312 3.74 0.37 8.45
N THR A 313 3.94 0.41 7.14
CA THR A 313 4.91 1.23 6.40
C THR A 313 4.23 1.73 5.13
N GLY A 314 4.86 2.64 4.42
CA GLY A 314 4.33 3.20 3.18
C GLY A 314 2.98 3.91 3.34
N THR A 315 2.28 4.11 2.24
CA THR A 315 0.94 4.75 2.19
C THR A 315 -0.16 3.69 2.22
N LYS A 316 -1.19 3.92 3.03
CA LYS A 316 -2.36 3.02 3.12
C LYS A 316 -3.36 3.35 2.01
N GLY A 317 -3.28 2.61 0.89
CA GLY A 317 -4.12 2.85 -0.29
C GLY A 317 -5.61 2.93 0.01
N LYS A 318 -6.15 2.05 0.89
CA LYS A 318 -7.57 2.08 1.26
C LYS A 318 -7.98 3.35 2.02
N VAL A 319 -7.09 3.93 2.80
CA VAL A 319 -7.32 5.21 3.49
C VAL A 319 -7.31 6.34 2.47
N LEU A 320 -6.34 6.33 1.57
CA LEU A 320 -6.24 7.28 0.47
C LEU A 320 -7.50 7.26 -0.41
N ASP A 321 -7.97 6.06 -0.78
CA ASP A 321 -9.18 5.88 -1.58
C ASP A 321 -10.44 6.38 -0.86
N ALA A 322 -10.56 6.13 0.44
CA ALA A 322 -11.70 6.59 1.23
C ALA A 322 -11.77 8.13 1.27
N ILE A 323 -10.67 8.80 1.56
CA ILE A 323 -10.61 10.27 1.59
C ILE A 323 -10.88 10.84 0.19
N ALA A 324 -10.25 10.30 -0.85
CA ALA A 324 -10.44 10.75 -2.23
C ALA A 324 -11.90 10.63 -2.69
N ASN A 325 -12.64 9.65 -2.16
CA ASN A 325 -14.05 9.40 -2.47
C ASN A 325 -15.03 10.05 -1.45
N GLY A 326 -14.56 10.98 -0.63
CA GLY A 326 -15.41 11.86 0.18
C GLY A 326 -15.80 11.31 1.55
N LEU A 327 -15.08 10.35 2.12
CA LEU A 327 -15.28 9.92 3.48
C LEU A 327 -14.44 10.74 4.46
N LEU A 328 -15.01 11.05 5.64
CA LEU A 328 -14.19 11.41 6.78
C LEU A 328 -13.38 10.18 7.21
N VAL A 329 -12.09 10.34 7.43
CA VAL A 329 -11.27 9.24 7.97
C VAL A 329 -10.92 9.52 9.42
N ILE A 330 -11.13 8.50 10.25
CA ILE A 330 -10.67 8.39 11.63
C ILE A 330 -9.62 7.27 11.64
N GLY A 331 -8.39 7.60 11.96
CA GLY A 331 -7.30 6.62 11.88
C GLY A 331 -6.26 6.76 12.97
N THR A 332 -5.46 5.73 13.16
CA THR A 332 -4.24 5.81 13.96
C THR A 332 -3.13 6.54 13.20
N GLU A 333 -2.04 6.92 13.86
CA GLU A 333 -0.85 7.48 13.22
C GLU A 333 -0.41 6.64 11.99
N TYR A 334 -0.34 5.32 12.14
CA TYR A 334 0.06 4.43 11.04
C TYR A 334 -0.97 4.36 9.90
N ALA A 335 -2.24 4.60 10.18
CA ALA A 335 -3.26 4.63 9.14
C ALA A 335 -3.13 5.88 8.26
N LEU A 336 -2.81 7.01 8.87
CA LEU A 336 -2.73 8.33 8.22
C LEU A 336 -1.33 8.67 7.69
N GLU A 337 -0.32 7.90 8.08
CA GLU A 337 1.07 8.10 7.68
C GLU A 337 1.22 8.25 6.16
N ASN A 338 1.95 9.28 5.71
CA ASN A 338 2.25 9.60 4.31
C ASN A 338 1.06 10.08 3.45
N ILE A 339 -0.13 10.23 4.02
CA ILE A 339 -1.27 10.85 3.35
C ILE A 339 -1.26 12.35 3.62
N ALA A 340 -1.67 13.15 2.64
CA ALA A 340 -1.66 14.61 2.74
C ALA A 340 -2.87 15.14 3.54
N VAL A 341 -2.98 14.72 4.79
CA VAL A 341 -4.03 15.15 5.72
C VAL A 341 -3.40 15.59 7.04
N GLU A 342 -4.16 16.39 7.80
CA GLU A 342 -3.76 16.95 9.08
C GLU A 342 -4.85 16.68 10.11
N ASP A 343 -4.45 16.18 11.29
CA ASP A 343 -5.36 15.86 12.39
C ASP A 343 -6.14 17.10 12.86
N GLY A 344 -7.43 16.92 13.11
CA GLY A 344 -8.35 17.99 13.54
C GLY A 344 -8.71 19.00 12.46
N VAL A 345 -8.05 18.95 11.27
CA VAL A 345 -8.27 19.87 10.14
C VAL A 345 -8.92 19.15 8.95
N SER A 346 -8.39 18.02 8.55
CA SER A 346 -8.78 17.28 7.34
C SER A 346 -8.94 15.78 7.53
N CYS A 347 -8.68 15.29 8.73
CA CYS A 347 -8.94 13.94 9.23
C CYS A 347 -8.99 13.98 10.76
N LEU A 348 -9.20 12.82 11.37
CA LEU A 348 -9.13 12.64 12.82
C LEU A 348 -8.17 11.52 13.15
N GLN A 349 -7.20 11.80 14.03
CA GLN A 349 -6.29 10.81 14.58
C GLN A 349 -6.72 10.43 15.99
N TYR A 350 -6.49 9.18 16.36
CA TYR A 350 -6.63 8.69 17.73
C TYR A 350 -5.52 7.70 18.07
N ASP A 351 -5.11 7.71 19.32
CA ASP A 351 -4.11 6.79 19.86
C ASP A 351 -4.72 5.84 20.91
N THR A 352 -5.75 6.31 21.61
CA THR A 352 -6.43 5.54 22.67
C THR A 352 -7.89 5.27 22.34
N LYS A 353 -8.46 4.24 23.00
CA LYS A 353 -9.88 3.90 22.85
C LYS A 353 -10.81 5.01 23.37
N GLU A 354 -10.37 5.75 24.38
CA GLU A 354 -11.10 6.88 24.95
C GLU A 354 -11.21 8.04 23.97
N GLU A 355 -10.12 8.35 23.26
CA GLU A 355 -10.12 9.37 22.21
C GLU A 355 -11.05 8.97 21.07
N LEU A 356 -11.03 7.72 20.60
CA LEU A 356 -11.95 7.23 19.59
C LEU A 356 -13.41 7.39 20.00
N LEU A 357 -13.75 7.00 21.26
CA LEU A 357 -15.12 7.17 21.77
C LEU A 357 -15.54 8.63 21.86
N ALA A 358 -14.64 9.52 22.29
CA ALA A 358 -14.91 10.97 22.35
C ALA A 358 -15.19 11.53 20.95
N ILE A 359 -14.39 11.16 19.94
CA ILE A 359 -14.61 11.53 18.54
C ILE A 359 -15.99 11.06 18.07
N LEU A 360 -16.31 9.76 18.26
CA LEU A 360 -17.60 9.20 17.83
C LEU A 360 -18.79 9.84 18.54
N ALA A 361 -18.66 10.23 19.80
CA ALA A 361 -19.72 10.92 20.56
C ALA A 361 -19.94 12.36 20.09
N ASP A 362 -18.91 13.03 19.56
CA ASP A 362 -18.98 14.42 19.10
C ASP A 362 -19.56 14.56 17.68
N ILE A 363 -19.26 13.61 16.78
CA ILE A 363 -19.66 13.68 15.36
C ILE A 363 -21.17 13.89 15.15
N PRO A 364 -22.09 13.16 15.79
CA PRO A 364 -23.52 13.36 15.56
C PRO A 364 -24.04 14.73 15.96
N ARG A 365 -23.35 15.42 16.89
CA ARG A 365 -23.71 16.74 17.40
C ARG A 365 -23.17 17.87 16.53
N ASN A 366 -22.11 17.62 15.76
CA ASN A 366 -21.37 18.61 14.99
C ASN A 366 -21.18 18.19 13.53
N ARG A 367 -22.22 17.59 12.90
CA ARG A 367 -22.15 16.98 11.55
C ARG A 367 -21.54 17.92 10.51
N GLU A 368 -22.02 19.15 10.42
CA GLU A 368 -21.55 20.15 9.45
C GLU A 368 -20.02 20.38 9.54
N ARG A 369 -19.50 20.50 10.76
CA ARG A 369 -18.05 20.66 11.00
C ARG A 369 -17.25 19.47 10.43
N TYR A 370 -17.78 18.26 10.59
CA TYR A 370 -17.10 17.04 10.14
C TYR A 370 -17.27 16.77 8.64
N GLU A 371 -18.37 17.23 8.05
CA GLU A 371 -18.55 17.28 6.59
C GLU A 371 -17.53 18.22 5.95
N GLU A 372 -17.35 19.41 6.49
CA GLU A 372 -16.33 20.35 6.04
C GLU A 372 -14.91 19.79 6.20
N MET A 373 -14.64 19.09 7.31
CA MET A 373 -13.35 18.43 7.54
C MET A 373 -13.08 17.35 6.48
N ALA A 374 -14.07 16.51 6.19
CA ALA A 374 -13.97 15.48 5.16
C ALA A 374 -13.73 16.09 3.77
N GLU A 375 -14.42 17.20 3.43
CA GLU A 375 -14.19 17.88 2.15
C GLU A 375 -12.79 18.52 2.09
N ARG A 376 -12.27 19.09 3.18
CA ARG A 376 -10.87 19.57 3.23
C ARG A 376 -9.88 18.43 3.02
N GLY A 377 -10.12 17.26 3.62
CA GLY A 377 -9.31 16.06 3.39
C GLY A 377 -9.33 15.62 1.94
N ARG A 378 -10.52 15.54 1.35
CA ARG A 378 -10.71 15.21 -0.07
C ARG A 378 -9.94 16.16 -0.97
N GLN A 379 -10.06 17.47 -0.78
CA GLN A 379 -9.36 18.49 -1.57
C GLN A 379 -7.83 18.36 -1.44
N ALA A 380 -7.32 18.12 -0.23
CA ALA A 380 -5.90 17.92 0.00
C ALA A 380 -5.37 16.69 -0.73
N VAL A 381 -6.09 15.57 -0.64
CA VAL A 381 -5.71 14.32 -1.33
C VAL A 381 -5.79 14.47 -2.85
N LEU A 382 -6.84 15.08 -3.39
CA LEU A 382 -6.98 15.31 -4.83
C LEU A 382 -5.85 16.17 -5.40
N ARG A 383 -5.34 17.14 -4.62
CA ARG A 383 -4.21 18.00 -5.01
C ARG A 383 -2.87 17.29 -4.87
N GLU A 384 -2.56 16.77 -3.67
CA GLU A 384 -1.22 16.28 -3.32
C GLU A 384 -0.93 14.85 -3.80
N HIS A 385 -1.97 14.06 -4.03
CA HIS A 385 -1.88 12.70 -4.57
C HIS A 385 -2.38 12.63 -6.03
N ASN A 386 -2.36 13.77 -6.73
CA ASN A 386 -2.71 13.84 -8.14
C ASN A 386 -1.78 12.97 -8.98
N ARG A 387 -2.34 12.10 -9.82
CA ARG A 387 -1.57 11.11 -10.59
C ARG A 387 -0.56 11.75 -11.54
N GLU A 388 -0.98 12.79 -12.27
CA GLU A 388 -0.14 13.49 -13.24
C GLU A 388 1.05 14.17 -12.55
N SER A 389 0.77 14.89 -11.45
CA SER A 389 1.81 15.55 -10.65
C SER A 389 2.79 14.56 -10.03
N VAL A 390 2.29 13.44 -9.49
CA VAL A 390 3.13 12.40 -8.90
C VAL A 390 3.98 11.71 -9.98
N ALA A 391 3.40 11.38 -11.13
CA ALA A 391 4.12 10.79 -12.26
C ALA A 391 5.22 11.75 -12.77
N ALA A 392 4.91 13.03 -12.93
CA ALA A 392 5.89 14.04 -13.31
C ALA A 392 7.07 14.13 -12.32
N GLN A 393 6.81 14.07 -11.01
CA GLN A 393 7.87 14.04 -9.99
C GLN A 393 8.72 12.77 -10.08
N VAL A 394 8.10 11.59 -10.24
CA VAL A 394 8.83 10.31 -10.33
C VAL A 394 9.72 10.28 -11.57
N PHE A 395 9.19 10.65 -12.73
CA PHE A 395 9.95 10.67 -13.97
C PHE A 395 10.93 11.85 -14.05
N GLY A 396 10.75 12.88 -13.25
CA GLY A 396 11.69 14.00 -13.10
C GLY A 396 12.93 13.69 -12.23
N LEU A 397 12.99 12.52 -11.59
CA LEU A 397 14.17 12.06 -10.83
C LEU A 397 15.35 11.64 -11.73
N ILE A 398 15.18 11.66 -13.04
CA ILE A 398 16.06 10.98 -13.99
C ILE A 398 16.71 11.97 -14.95
#